data_ca52a209d2161d872f848308e87195d8
#
_entry.id   ca52a209d2161d872f848308e87195d8
#
_cell.length_a   1.000
_cell.length_b   1.000
_cell.length_c   1.000
_cell.angle_alpha   90.00
_cell.angle_beta   90.00
_cell.angle_gamma   90.00
#
_symmetry.space_group_name_H-M   'P 1'
#
loop_
_entity.id
_entity.type
_entity.pdbx_description
1 polymer ?
#
loop_
_entity_poly.entity_id
_entity_poly.type
_entity_poly.pdbx_seq_one_letter_code
_entity_poly.pdbx_strand_id
1 'polypeptide(L)'
;MRYAITIQYIGAAYCGWQSQKNGVSVQDTVEAALSKVFNHPVRVTGSGRTDEGVNALGQVAHFDSDREIKPYNICRGANVFLPKDVAIADAKIVPDDFNARKSAKRKTYVYKMYVSYFRNPLLDIDHKQIYKQPDIALMQRAAKYVEGKHDFRCFMSTGSNQKTTVREVYDCSVTQEGNIITVSVTGNAFLYNMVRAITGTLLFVGYGKIDADDIPKIISGGVRRSAGKTMPPNGLTLLRVDYE
;
A
#
# COMPACT_ATOMS: atom_id res chain seq x y z
N MET A 1 -16.53 -12.98 19.59
CA MET A 1 -16.18 -13.58 18.29
C MET A 1 -15.37 -12.58 17.50
N ARG A 2 -14.26 -13.01 16.89
CA ARG A 2 -13.39 -12.16 16.09
C ARG A 2 -13.63 -12.33 14.61
N TYR A 3 -13.73 -11.21 13.90
CA TYR A 3 -13.88 -11.13 12.45
C TYR A 3 -12.65 -10.50 11.81
N ALA A 4 -12.23 -11.03 10.66
CA ALA A 4 -11.31 -10.36 9.75
C ALA A 4 -12.08 -9.95 8.50
N ILE A 5 -11.82 -8.73 8.01
CA ILE A 5 -12.44 -8.17 6.81
C ILE A 5 -11.36 -7.72 5.83
N THR A 6 -11.61 -7.92 4.54
CA THR A 6 -10.80 -7.37 3.45
C THR A 6 -11.49 -6.15 2.88
N ILE A 7 -10.76 -5.03 2.83
CA ILE A 7 -11.30 -3.72 2.47
C ILE A 7 -10.59 -3.24 1.21
N GLN A 8 -11.39 -2.72 0.27
CA GLN A 8 -10.93 -2.07 -0.95
C GLN A 8 -11.30 -0.59 -0.90
N TYR A 9 -10.40 0.28 -1.33
CA TYR A 9 -10.69 1.72 -1.39
C TYR A 9 -9.82 2.48 -2.39
N ILE A 10 -10.38 3.57 -2.90
CA ILE A 10 -9.70 4.65 -3.61
C ILE A 10 -9.31 5.69 -2.57
N GLY A 11 -8.01 5.91 -2.37
CA GLY A 11 -7.50 6.75 -1.28
C GLY A 11 -7.66 8.26 -1.46
N ALA A 12 -8.03 8.72 -2.65
CA ALA A 12 -7.99 10.14 -3.04
C ALA A 12 -8.78 11.09 -2.12
N ALA A 13 -9.88 10.62 -1.53
CA ALA A 13 -10.73 11.41 -0.63
C ALA A 13 -10.35 11.28 0.86
N TYR A 14 -9.31 10.52 1.20
CA TYR A 14 -8.99 10.15 2.57
C TYR A 14 -7.61 10.63 2.99
N CYS A 15 -7.49 11.06 4.25
CA CYS A 15 -6.22 11.38 4.89
C CYS A 15 -5.37 10.13 5.23
N GLY A 16 -5.65 9.01 4.58
CA GLY A 16 -5.04 7.69 4.74
C GLY A 16 -5.92 6.73 5.53
N TRP A 17 -5.33 5.57 5.89
CA TRP A 17 -6.05 4.55 6.63
C TRP A 17 -6.44 4.97 8.05
N GLN A 18 -5.46 5.46 8.83
CA GLN A 18 -5.59 5.63 10.27
C GLN A 18 -6.49 6.80 10.65
N SER A 19 -7.41 6.59 11.59
CA SER A 19 -8.19 7.64 12.25
C SER A 19 -7.29 8.76 12.80
N GLN A 20 -7.61 10.00 12.45
CA GLN A 20 -6.89 11.19 12.89
C GLN A 20 -7.80 12.43 12.88
N LYS A 21 -7.41 13.47 13.64
CA LYS A 21 -8.27 14.65 13.85
C LYS A 21 -8.41 15.55 12.62
N ASN A 22 -7.52 15.43 11.65
CA ASN A 22 -7.35 16.44 10.57
C ASN A 22 -8.05 16.05 9.26
N GLY A 23 -8.92 15.06 9.24
CA GLY A 23 -9.65 14.67 8.02
C GLY A 23 -10.36 13.33 8.14
N VAL A 24 -11.10 12.98 7.12
CA VAL A 24 -11.81 11.70 7.04
C VAL A 24 -10.81 10.60 6.74
N SER A 25 -10.80 9.53 7.54
CA SER A 25 -9.98 8.34 7.31
C SER A 25 -10.82 7.17 6.79
N VAL A 26 -10.16 6.23 6.11
CA VAL A 26 -10.82 4.97 5.70
C VAL A 26 -11.27 4.19 6.93
N GLN A 27 -10.48 4.18 8.01
CA GLN A 27 -10.82 3.49 9.26
C GLN A 27 -12.12 4.00 9.85
N ASP A 28 -12.29 5.33 9.99
CA ASP A 28 -13.52 5.91 10.57
C ASP A 28 -14.73 5.61 9.70
N THR A 29 -14.57 5.64 8.37
CA THR A 29 -15.62 5.31 7.40
C THR A 29 -16.09 3.86 7.54
N VAL A 30 -15.16 2.92 7.66
CA VAL A 30 -15.44 1.50 7.85
C VAL A 30 -16.06 1.24 9.22
N GLU A 31 -15.52 1.82 10.30
CA GLU A 31 -16.07 1.69 11.66
C GLU A 31 -17.49 2.20 11.76
N ALA A 32 -17.81 3.32 11.10
CA ALA A 32 -19.17 3.87 11.06
C ALA A 32 -20.16 2.93 10.35
N ALA A 33 -19.77 2.35 9.22
CA ALA A 33 -20.59 1.40 8.47
C ALA A 33 -20.82 0.10 9.26
N LEU A 34 -19.77 -0.49 9.84
CA LEU A 34 -19.87 -1.69 10.66
C LEU A 34 -20.72 -1.45 11.92
N SER A 35 -20.59 -0.30 12.57
CA SER A 35 -21.37 0.05 13.75
C SER A 35 -22.87 0.07 13.48
N LYS A 36 -23.28 0.47 12.27
CA LYS A 36 -24.70 0.37 11.84
C LYS A 36 -25.15 -1.08 11.64
N VAL A 37 -24.29 -1.94 11.06
CA VAL A 37 -24.59 -3.37 10.83
C VAL A 37 -24.73 -4.12 12.16
N PHE A 38 -23.82 -3.86 13.09
CA PHE A 38 -23.78 -4.54 14.37
C PHE A 38 -24.71 -3.91 15.44
N ASN A 39 -25.22 -2.72 15.18
CA ASN A 39 -26.03 -1.92 16.10
C ASN A 39 -25.33 -1.63 17.44
N HIS A 40 -24.01 -1.50 17.42
CA HIS A 40 -23.14 -1.04 18.52
C HIS A 40 -21.84 -0.49 17.94
N PRO A 41 -21.08 0.33 18.69
CA PRO A 41 -19.79 0.83 18.23
C PRO A 41 -18.80 -0.32 17.94
N VAL A 42 -18.25 -0.32 16.69
CA VAL A 42 -17.23 -1.26 16.25
C VAL A 42 -15.93 -0.50 16.03
N ARG A 43 -14.83 -1.05 16.54
CA ARG A 43 -13.48 -0.53 16.30
C ARG A 43 -12.65 -1.55 15.55
N VAL A 44 -11.97 -1.13 14.46
CA VAL A 44 -11.16 -2.03 13.67
C VAL A 44 -9.67 -1.79 13.90
N THR A 45 -8.89 -2.86 13.80
CA THR A 45 -7.43 -2.81 13.78
C THR A 45 -6.92 -3.25 12.42
N GLY A 46 -6.35 -2.34 11.65
CA GLY A 46 -5.82 -2.62 10.31
C GLY A 46 -4.47 -3.33 10.32
N SER A 47 -4.17 -4.04 9.24
CA SER A 47 -2.88 -4.74 9.03
C SER A 47 -1.69 -3.79 8.92
N GLY A 48 -1.93 -2.56 8.51
CA GLY A 48 -0.94 -1.50 8.38
C GLY A 48 -1.60 -0.19 7.99
N ARG A 49 -0.82 0.88 8.09
CA ARG A 49 -1.24 2.19 7.62
C ARG A 49 -0.93 2.32 6.14
N THR A 50 -1.85 2.93 5.40
CA THR A 50 -1.58 3.53 4.09
C THR A 50 -1.61 5.04 4.25
N ASP A 51 -0.77 5.71 3.49
CA ASP A 51 -0.68 7.17 3.53
C ASP A 51 -1.88 7.82 2.82
N GLU A 52 -2.03 9.12 3.00
CA GLU A 52 -3.02 9.94 2.28
C GLU A 52 -2.92 9.72 0.77
N GLY A 53 -4.06 9.50 0.12
CA GLY A 53 -4.17 9.28 -1.32
C GLY A 53 -3.74 7.90 -1.83
N VAL A 54 -3.30 6.98 -0.95
CA VAL A 54 -2.89 5.61 -1.33
C VAL A 54 -4.11 4.70 -1.38
N ASN A 55 -4.19 3.91 -2.45
CA ASN A 55 -5.28 2.96 -2.70
C ASN A 55 -5.05 1.61 -2.04
N ALA A 56 -6.08 0.78 -1.92
CA ALA A 56 -5.97 -0.61 -1.53
C ALA A 56 -6.98 -1.50 -2.24
N LEU A 57 -6.53 -2.70 -2.62
CA LEU A 57 -7.38 -3.82 -3.04
C LEU A 57 -7.44 -4.91 -1.98
N GLY A 58 -6.51 -4.93 -1.03
CA GLY A 58 -6.39 -5.98 -0.03
C GLY A 58 -5.98 -5.47 1.35
N GLN A 59 -6.51 -4.34 1.83
CA GLN A 59 -6.33 -3.96 3.23
C GLN A 59 -7.11 -4.92 4.11
N VAL A 60 -6.46 -5.48 5.12
CA VAL A 60 -7.12 -6.38 6.08
C VAL A 60 -7.23 -5.68 7.43
N ALA A 61 -8.40 -5.80 8.04
CA ALA A 61 -8.63 -5.37 9.41
C ALA A 61 -9.38 -6.45 10.20
N HIS A 62 -9.21 -6.45 11.53
CA HIS A 62 -10.00 -7.30 12.41
C HIS A 62 -10.73 -6.47 13.47
N PHE A 63 -11.81 -7.02 13.96
CA PHE A 63 -12.59 -6.47 15.09
C PHE A 63 -13.27 -7.58 15.87
N ASP A 64 -13.69 -7.26 17.08
CA ASP A 64 -14.44 -8.15 17.95
C ASP A 64 -15.90 -7.69 18.06
N SER A 65 -16.83 -8.63 18.17
CA SER A 65 -18.23 -8.37 18.47
C SER A 65 -18.85 -9.53 19.22
N ASP A 66 -19.74 -9.21 20.17
CA ASP A 66 -20.55 -10.19 20.89
C ASP A 66 -21.75 -10.65 20.05
N ARG A 67 -22.15 -9.84 19.08
CA ARG A 67 -23.20 -10.17 18.12
C ARG A 67 -22.66 -11.01 16.97
N GLU A 68 -23.22 -12.20 16.81
CA GLU A 68 -22.88 -13.06 15.69
C GLU A 68 -23.62 -12.67 14.41
N ILE A 69 -22.87 -12.37 13.36
CA ILE A 69 -23.40 -12.10 12.02
C ILE A 69 -22.62 -12.97 11.02
N LYS A 70 -23.33 -13.65 10.12
CA LYS A 70 -22.68 -14.41 9.04
C LYS A 70 -21.80 -13.48 8.21
N PRO A 71 -20.55 -13.89 7.86
CA PRO A 71 -19.59 -13.05 7.11
C PRO A 71 -20.17 -12.39 5.85
N TYR A 72 -20.94 -13.14 5.05
CA TYR A 72 -21.62 -12.61 3.87
C TYR A 72 -22.56 -11.42 4.21
N ASN A 73 -23.28 -11.49 5.32
CA ASN A 73 -24.21 -10.43 5.74
C ASN A 73 -23.45 -9.20 6.26
N ILE A 74 -22.23 -9.37 6.80
CA ILE A 74 -21.35 -8.26 7.17
C ILE A 74 -20.98 -7.48 5.92
N CYS A 75 -20.45 -8.16 4.88
CA CYS A 75 -20.09 -7.51 3.62
C CYS A 75 -21.29 -6.79 2.98
N ARG A 76 -22.40 -7.50 2.82
CA ARG A 76 -23.61 -6.95 2.21
C ARG A 76 -24.14 -5.75 2.99
N GLY A 77 -24.25 -5.89 4.31
CA GLY A 77 -24.81 -4.83 5.17
C GLY A 77 -23.92 -3.60 5.23
N ALA A 78 -22.60 -3.78 5.39
CA ALA A 78 -21.67 -2.66 5.47
C ALA A 78 -21.61 -1.89 4.15
N ASN A 79 -21.60 -2.58 3.01
CA ASN A 79 -21.53 -1.95 1.69
C ASN A 79 -22.77 -1.10 1.35
N VAL A 80 -23.90 -1.27 2.05
CA VAL A 80 -25.05 -0.37 1.94
C VAL A 80 -24.75 1.01 2.53
N PHE A 81 -23.92 1.06 3.57
CA PHE A 81 -23.60 2.30 4.29
C PHE A 81 -22.26 2.92 3.87
N LEU A 82 -21.42 2.16 3.17
CA LEU A 82 -20.12 2.64 2.67
C LEU A 82 -20.30 3.54 1.43
N PRO A 83 -19.49 4.59 1.27
CA PRO A 83 -19.45 5.36 0.04
C PRO A 83 -18.88 4.52 -1.11
N LYS A 84 -19.06 4.98 -2.35
CA LYS A 84 -18.72 4.22 -3.57
C LYS A 84 -17.23 3.94 -3.74
N ASP A 85 -16.38 4.67 -3.06
CA ASP A 85 -14.92 4.56 -3.09
C ASP A 85 -14.35 3.67 -1.97
N VAL A 86 -15.20 3.07 -1.12
CA VAL A 86 -14.82 2.08 -0.11
C VAL A 86 -15.77 0.90 -0.15
N ALA A 87 -15.22 -0.32 -0.11
CA ALA A 87 -16.01 -1.55 -0.04
C ALA A 87 -15.37 -2.59 0.87
N ILE A 88 -16.18 -3.40 1.56
CA ILE A 88 -15.76 -4.65 2.20
C ILE A 88 -15.95 -5.76 1.16
N ALA A 89 -14.84 -6.30 0.66
CA ALA A 89 -14.81 -7.34 -0.37
C ALA A 89 -14.99 -8.74 0.20
N ASP A 90 -14.50 -8.97 1.42
CA ASP A 90 -14.59 -10.27 2.10
C ASP A 90 -14.66 -10.09 3.61
N ALA A 91 -15.26 -11.06 4.29
CA ALA A 91 -15.28 -11.19 5.74
C ALA A 91 -15.17 -12.66 6.14
N LYS A 92 -14.49 -12.94 7.23
CA LYS A 92 -14.37 -14.29 7.80
C LYS A 92 -14.27 -14.25 9.32
N ILE A 93 -14.73 -15.31 9.95
CA ILE A 93 -14.46 -15.57 11.37
C ILE A 93 -13.04 -16.09 11.48
N VAL A 94 -12.31 -15.57 12.45
CA VAL A 94 -10.91 -15.94 12.70
C VAL A 94 -10.71 -16.27 14.18
N PRO A 95 -9.65 -17.03 14.52
CA PRO A 95 -9.32 -17.31 15.92
C PRO A 95 -9.13 -16.02 16.74
N ASP A 96 -9.39 -16.08 18.04
CA ASP A 96 -9.35 -14.91 18.93
C ASP A 96 -7.93 -14.33 19.10
N ASP A 97 -6.90 -15.11 18.82
CA ASP A 97 -5.49 -14.66 18.82
C ASP A 97 -5.06 -14.00 17.50
N PHE A 98 -5.88 -14.09 16.45
CA PHE A 98 -5.58 -13.43 15.18
C PHE A 98 -5.49 -11.92 15.35
N ASN A 99 -4.41 -11.34 14.85
CA ASN A 99 -4.22 -9.90 14.81
C ASN A 99 -3.80 -9.46 13.41
N ALA A 100 -4.65 -8.68 12.72
CA ALA A 100 -4.41 -8.27 11.34
C ALA A 100 -3.02 -7.65 11.12
N ARG A 101 -2.44 -6.97 12.11
CA ARG A 101 -1.13 -6.34 12.01
C ARG A 101 0.02 -7.28 12.39
N LYS A 102 -0.12 -8.00 13.51
CA LYS A 102 0.98 -8.81 14.07
C LYS A 102 1.12 -10.16 13.37
N SER A 103 0.00 -10.73 12.93
CA SER A 103 -0.03 -12.02 12.24
C SER A 103 0.36 -11.92 10.76
N ALA A 104 0.41 -10.70 10.19
CA ALA A 104 0.78 -10.51 8.80
C ALA A 104 2.23 -10.94 8.54
N LYS A 105 2.43 -11.82 7.55
CA LYS A 105 3.73 -12.34 7.12
C LYS A 105 4.32 -11.52 5.97
N ARG A 106 3.48 -11.15 5.01
CA ARG A 106 3.89 -10.44 3.79
C ARG A 106 2.85 -9.39 3.41
N LYS A 107 3.32 -8.35 2.74
CA LYS A 107 2.48 -7.34 2.09
C LYS A 107 3.02 -7.11 0.70
N THR A 108 2.12 -7.05 -0.27
CA THR A 108 2.46 -6.71 -1.64
C THR A 108 1.84 -5.37 -1.99
N TYR A 109 2.68 -4.46 -2.45
CA TYR A 109 2.26 -3.19 -3.03
C TYR A 109 2.57 -3.19 -4.52
N VAL A 110 1.71 -2.55 -5.28
CA VAL A 110 1.96 -2.25 -6.68
C VAL A 110 1.92 -0.75 -6.90
N TYR A 111 2.85 -0.24 -7.70
CA TYR A 111 2.83 1.13 -8.17
C TYR A 111 2.68 1.14 -9.68
N LYS A 112 1.60 1.76 -10.17
CA LYS A 112 1.27 1.79 -11.59
C LYS A 112 1.55 3.18 -12.19
N MET A 113 2.12 3.18 -13.39
CA MET A 113 2.38 4.36 -14.20
C MET A 113 1.87 4.14 -15.60
N TYR A 114 1.49 5.21 -16.29
CA TYR A 114 1.22 5.15 -17.74
C TYR A 114 2.03 6.22 -18.48
N VAL A 115 2.59 5.82 -19.62
CA VAL A 115 3.37 6.71 -20.48
C VAL A 115 2.43 7.38 -21.46
N SER A 116 2.28 8.70 -21.36
CA SER A 116 1.45 9.48 -22.29
C SER A 116 1.77 10.96 -22.19
N TYR A 117 1.67 11.70 -23.30
CA TYR A 117 1.69 13.16 -23.31
C TYR A 117 0.38 13.75 -22.79
N PHE A 118 -0.74 13.07 -22.97
CA PHE A 118 -2.07 13.51 -22.57
C PHE A 118 -2.55 12.79 -21.34
N ARG A 119 -3.29 13.51 -20.48
CA ARG A 119 -3.96 12.92 -19.34
C ARG A 119 -5.02 11.91 -19.74
N ASN A 120 -5.14 10.85 -18.96
CA ASN A 120 -6.28 9.93 -18.99
C ASN A 120 -6.96 9.93 -17.62
N PRO A 121 -8.13 10.62 -17.48
CA PRO A 121 -8.81 10.73 -16.18
C PRO A 121 -9.20 9.40 -15.55
N LEU A 122 -9.45 8.36 -16.35
CA LEU A 122 -9.78 7.03 -15.85
C LEU A 122 -8.55 6.32 -15.27
N LEU A 123 -7.37 6.50 -15.88
CA LEU A 123 -6.12 5.96 -15.35
C LEU A 123 -5.60 6.79 -14.17
N ASP A 124 -5.83 8.09 -14.12
CA ASP A 124 -5.37 8.98 -13.05
C ASP A 124 -5.90 8.57 -11.65
N ILE A 125 -6.93 7.71 -11.60
CA ILE A 125 -7.50 7.19 -10.35
C ILE A 125 -6.48 6.34 -9.58
N ASP A 126 -5.76 5.43 -10.28
CA ASP A 126 -4.84 4.46 -9.67
C ASP A 126 -3.50 4.32 -10.40
N HIS A 127 -3.20 5.23 -11.35
CA HIS A 127 -1.94 5.30 -12.07
C HIS A 127 -1.34 6.70 -11.99
N LYS A 128 -0.03 6.79 -12.11
CA LYS A 128 0.68 8.06 -12.28
C LYS A 128 1.10 8.25 -13.73
N GLN A 129 0.63 9.33 -14.35
CA GLN A 129 1.13 9.74 -15.67
C GLN A 129 2.63 10.06 -15.61
N ILE A 130 3.38 9.53 -16.57
CA ILE A 130 4.76 9.91 -16.90
C ILE A 130 4.86 10.26 -18.38
N TYR A 131 5.73 11.19 -18.73
CA TYR A 131 5.76 11.76 -20.10
C TYR A 131 6.79 11.09 -21.00
N LYS A 132 7.79 10.44 -20.41
CA LYS A 132 8.92 9.83 -21.14
C LYS A 132 8.95 8.34 -20.86
N GLN A 133 9.14 7.53 -21.88
CA GLN A 133 9.39 6.10 -21.76
C GLN A 133 10.72 5.87 -21.01
N PRO A 134 10.74 5.19 -19.87
CA PRO A 134 11.97 4.75 -19.22
C PRO A 134 12.50 3.46 -19.85
N ASP A 135 13.78 3.19 -19.66
CA ASP A 135 14.37 1.89 -19.97
C ASP A 135 13.94 0.86 -18.90
N ILE A 136 13.09 -0.07 -19.32
CA ILE A 136 12.53 -1.10 -18.44
C ILE A 136 13.60 -2.13 -18.02
N ALA A 137 14.53 -2.47 -18.90
CA ALA A 137 15.58 -3.43 -18.58
C ALA A 137 16.50 -2.91 -17.48
N LEU A 138 16.85 -1.63 -17.52
CA LEU A 138 17.62 -0.98 -16.45
C LEU A 138 16.82 -0.93 -15.14
N MET A 139 15.50 -0.63 -15.20
CA MET A 139 14.65 -0.67 -14.01
C MET A 139 14.57 -2.07 -13.40
N GLN A 140 14.40 -3.11 -14.23
CA GLN A 140 14.37 -4.51 -13.78
C GLN A 140 15.69 -4.93 -13.13
N ARG A 141 16.83 -4.55 -13.73
CA ARG A 141 18.17 -4.80 -13.15
C ARG A 141 18.30 -4.14 -11.78
N ALA A 142 17.94 -2.87 -11.67
CA ALA A 142 17.98 -2.12 -10.41
C ALA A 142 17.05 -2.69 -9.34
N ALA A 143 15.87 -3.19 -9.74
CA ALA A 143 14.88 -3.78 -8.83
C ALA A 143 15.46 -5.00 -8.09
N LYS A 144 16.29 -5.81 -8.73
CA LYS A 144 16.93 -6.98 -8.10
C LYS A 144 17.84 -6.62 -6.94
N TYR A 145 18.50 -5.46 -6.98
CA TYR A 145 19.31 -4.99 -5.87
C TYR A 145 18.51 -4.51 -4.65
N VAL A 146 17.19 -4.30 -4.81
CA VAL A 146 16.30 -3.94 -3.70
C VAL A 146 15.85 -5.19 -2.91
N GLU A 147 15.92 -6.38 -3.51
CA GLU A 147 15.57 -7.64 -2.86
C GLU A 147 16.57 -7.98 -1.73
N GLY A 148 16.07 -8.66 -0.69
CA GLY A 148 16.85 -9.05 0.47
C GLY A 148 16.58 -8.22 1.72
N LYS A 149 17.40 -8.49 2.74
CA LYS A 149 17.31 -7.83 4.05
C LYS A 149 18.32 -6.69 4.12
N HIS A 150 17.82 -5.46 4.15
CA HIS A 150 18.66 -4.25 4.14
C HIS A 150 18.14 -3.21 5.15
N ASP A 151 19.00 -2.24 5.45
CA ASP A 151 18.58 -0.99 6.09
C ASP A 151 18.04 -0.04 5.02
N PHE A 152 16.73 0.08 4.95
CA PHE A 152 16.03 0.88 3.95
C PHE A 152 15.83 2.36 4.33
N ARG A 153 16.65 2.90 5.25
CA ARG A 153 16.53 4.32 5.67
C ARG A 153 16.64 5.31 4.50
N CYS A 154 17.41 4.99 3.45
CA CYS A 154 17.51 5.81 2.24
C CYS A 154 16.18 5.95 1.47
N PHE A 155 15.22 5.05 1.68
CA PHE A 155 13.87 5.10 1.10
C PHE A 155 12.80 5.55 2.10
N MET A 156 13.18 5.97 3.31
CA MET A 156 12.24 6.45 4.32
C MET A 156 12.14 7.98 4.27
N SER A 157 10.90 8.49 4.32
CA SER A 157 10.66 9.92 4.52
C SER A 157 10.80 10.30 6.00
N THR A 158 11.11 11.57 6.25
CA THR A 158 11.14 12.15 7.61
C THR A 158 9.77 12.11 8.27
N GLY A 159 9.73 12.21 9.60
CA GLY A 159 8.47 12.20 10.38
C GLY A 159 7.99 10.81 10.80
N SER A 160 8.81 9.77 10.64
CA SER A 160 8.50 8.40 11.09
C SER A 160 9.27 8.05 12.36
N ASN A 161 8.55 7.56 13.39
CA ASN A 161 9.12 7.10 14.67
C ASN A 161 9.35 5.58 14.67
N GLN A 162 9.93 5.03 13.60
CA GLN A 162 10.21 3.59 13.52
C GLN A 162 11.42 3.22 14.38
N LYS A 163 11.29 2.16 15.20
CA LYS A 163 12.39 1.65 16.06
C LYS A 163 13.55 1.06 15.24
N THR A 164 13.29 0.56 14.05
CA THR A 164 14.28 0.00 13.13
C THR A 164 13.90 0.31 11.71
N THR A 165 14.89 0.54 10.87
CA THR A 165 14.76 0.77 9.42
C THR A 165 15.12 -0.46 8.58
N VAL A 166 15.52 -1.56 9.24
CA VAL A 166 15.79 -2.84 8.57
C VAL A 166 14.46 -3.50 8.17
N ARG A 167 14.35 -3.84 6.89
CA ARG A 167 13.22 -4.58 6.31
C ARG A 167 13.74 -5.70 5.42
N GLU A 168 12.86 -6.61 5.06
CA GLU A 168 13.16 -7.66 4.10
C GLU A 168 12.18 -7.55 2.94
N VAL A 169 12.72 -7.34 1.75
CA VAL A 169 11.98 -7.34 0.48
C VAL A 169 12.18 -8.71 -0.16
N TYR A 170 11.09 -9.45 -0.34
CA TYR A 170 11.10 -10.79 -0.89
C TYR A 170 11.11 -10.81 -2.42
N ASP A 171 10.47 -9.81 -3.03
CA ASP A 171 10.39 -9.62 -4.48
C ASP A 171 10.26 -8.14 -4.79
N CYS A 172 10.99 -7.71 -5.82
CA CYS A 172 10.85 -6.40 -6.42
C CYS A 172 10.94 -6.55 -7.94
N SER A 173 9.83 -6.32 -8.63
CA SER A 173 9.73 -6.55 -10.06
C SER A 173 9.16 -5.35 -10.80
N VAL A 174 9.54 -5.22 -12.08
CA VAL A 174 9.03 -4.19 -12.98
C VAL A 174 8.53 -4.87 -14.24
N THR A 175 7.29 -4.60 -14.61
CA THR A 175 6.68 -5.11 -15.84
C THR A 175 6.11 -3.96 -16.66
N GLN A 176 6.00 -4.18 -17.96
CA GLN A 176 5.32 -3.26 -18.87
C GLN A 176 4.34 -4.02 -19.76
N GLU A 177 3.14 -3.50 -19.86
CA GLU A 177 2.10 -3.96 -20.79
C GLU A 177 1.54 -2.74 -21.54
N GLY A 178 1.81 -2.69 -22.84
CA GLY A 178 1.52 -1.49 -23.63
C GLY A 178 2.22 -0.25 -23.08
N ASN A 179 1.46 0.76 -22.74
CA ASN A 179 1.97 1.98 -22.13
C ASN A 179 1.88 1.99 -20.58
N ILE A 180 1.45 0.89 -19.96
CA ILE A 180 1.36 0.74 -18.49
C ILE A 180 2.63 0.08 -17.97
N ILE A 181 3.23 0.71 -16.97
CA ILE A 181 4.39 0.18 -16.25
C ILE A 181 3.97 -0.08 -14.81
N THR A 182 4.23 -1.28 -14.33
CA THR A 182 3.91 -1.70 -12.96
C THR A 182 5.19 -2.07 -12.22
N VAL A 183 5.40 -1.46 -11.07
CA VAL A 183 6.42 -1.84 -10.07
C VAL A 183 5.72 -2.58 -8.96
N SER A 184 6.07 -3.84 -8.72
CA SER A 184 5.56 -4.66 -7.62
C SER A 184 6.64 -4.86 -6.57
N VAL A 185 6.28 -4.69 -5.29
CA VAL A 185 7.19 -4.90 -4.16
C VAL A 185 6.50 -5.70 -3.08
N THR A 186 7.07 -6.86 -2.77
CA THR A 186 6.61 -7.74 -1.68
C THR A 186 7.64 -7.79 -0.57
N GLY A 187 7.24 -7.57 0.67
CA GLY A 187 8.13 -7.60 1.82
C GLY A 187 7.42 -7.88 3.14
N ASN A 188 8.20 -8.06 4.20
CA ASN A 188 7.65 -8.31 5.54
C ASN A 188 6.93 -7.09 6.12
N ALA A 189 7.46 -5.92 5.87
CA ALA A 189 6.90 -4.62 6.28
C ALA A 189 7.57 -3.49 5.49
N PHE A 190 6.97 -2.30 5.51
CA PHE A 190 7.48 -1.13 4.79
C PHE A 190 7.61 0.07 5.71
N LEU A 191 8.60 0.92 5.43
CA LEU A 191 8.79 2.21 6.08
C LEU A 191 7.87 3.26 5.43
N TYR A 192 7.74 4.39 6.09
CA TYR A 192 6.96 5.53 5.58
C TYR A 192 7.47 5.96 4.20
N ASN A 193 6.58 5.94 3.21
CA ASN A 193 6.83 6.24 1.79
C ASN A 193 7.83 5.30 1.08
N MET A 194 8.25 4.19 1.67
CA MET A 194 9.33 3.33 1.16
C MET A 194 9.07 2.86 -0.29
N VAL A 195 7.92 2.28 -0.58
CA VAL A 195 7.62 1.76 -1.94
C VAL A 195 7.58 2.90 -2.96
N ARG A 196 7.04 4.05 -2.60
CA ARG A 196 7.01 5.25 -3.47
C ARG A 196 8.41 5.79 -3.76
N ALA A 197 9.31 5.75 -2.77
CA ALA A 197 10.71 6.15 -2.93
C ALA A 197 11.50 5.13 -3.77
N ILE A 198 11.29 3.83 -3.57
CA ILE A 198 11.84 2.76 -4.41
C ILE A 198 11.41 2.98 -5.86
N THR A 199 10.10 3.12 -6.13
CA THR A 199 9.57 3.34 -7.48
C THR A 199 10.19 4.57 -8.14
N GLY A 200 10.30 5.69 -7.42
CA GLY A 200 10.93 6.89 -7.97
C GLY A 200 12.42 6.73 -8.26
N THR A 201 13.11 5.90 -7.49
CA THR A 201 14.52 5.56 -7.73
C THR A 201 14.67 4.69 -8.96
N LEU A 202 13.86 3.63 -9.08
CA LEU A 202 13.82 2.79 -10.29
C LEU A 202 13.48 3.60 -11.54
N LEU A 203 12.55 4.53 -11.44
CA LEU A 203 12.22 5.43 -12.55
C LEU A 203 13.41 6.35 -12.93
N PHE A 204 14.19 6.83 -11.96
CA PHE A 204 15.40 7.59 -12.22
C PHE A 204 16.49 6.74 -12.89
N VAL A 205 16.61 5.47 -12.53
CA VAL A 205 17.47 4.51 -13.23
C VAL A 205 17.01 4.35 -14.68
N GLY A 206 15.71 4.10 -14.91
CA GLY A 206 15.16 3.99 -16.27
C GLY A 206 15.31 5.24 -17.13
N TYR A 207 15.52 6.40 -16.51
CA TYR A 207 15.85 7.65 -17.21
C TYR A 207 17.36 7.94 -17.34
N GLY A 208 18.24 7.03 -16.87
CA GLY A 208 19.68 7.19 -16.89
C GLY A 208 20.21 8.28 -15.94
N LYS A 209 19.44 8.65 -14.90
CA LYS A 209 19.84 9.65 -13.89
C LYS A 209 20.59 9.02 -12.71
N ILE A 210 20.42 7.73 -12.50
CA ILE A 210 21.09 6.89 -11.51
C ILE A 210 21.53 5.64 -12.26
N ASP A 211 22.77 5.18 -12.02
CA ASP A 211 23.21 3.90 -12.54
C ASP A 211 22.55 2.76 -11.78
N ALA A 212 22.09 1.72 -12.49
CA ALA A 212 21.49 0.55 -11.86
C ALA A 212 22.41 -0.11 -10.82
N ASP A 213 23.72 -0.12 -11.09
CA ASP A 213 24.73 -0.73 -10.23
C ASP A 213 25.11 0.14 -9.01
N ASP A 214 24.64 1.36 -8.94
CA ASP A 214 24.77 2.21 -7.75
C ASP A 214 23.70 1.95 -6.68
N ILE A 215 22.65 1.19 -6.98
CA ILE A 215 21.58 0.89 -6.00
C ILE A 215 22.12 0.27 -4.70
N PRO A 216 23.06 -0.72 -4.72
CA PRO A 216 23.65 -1.25 -3.49
C PRO A 216 24.37 -0.18 -2.66
N LYS A 217 25.07 0.76 -3.31
CA LYS A 217 25.75 1.88 -2.62
C LYS A 217 24.76 2.86 -2.02
N ILE A 218 23.65 3.14 -2.72
CA ILE A 218 22.56 3.99 -2.20
C ILE A 218 21.93 3.38 -0.95
N ILE A 219 21.66 2.07 -0.98
CA ILE A 219 21.10 1.34 0.17
C ILE A 219 22.06 1.36 1.35
N SER A 220 23.32 0.96 1.14
CA SER A 220 24.34 0.89 2.21
C SER A 220 24.71 2.28 2.76
N GLY A 221 24.70 3.30 1.92
CA GLY A 221 24.96 4.68 2.32
C GLY A 221 23.86 5.31 3.18
N GLY A 222 22.63 4.81 3.10
CA GLY A 222 21.51 5.21 3.95
C GLY A 222 21.03 6.66 3.77
N VAL A 223 21.49 7.38 2.74
CA VAL A 223 21.21 8.80 2.54
C VAL A 223 20.00 8.99 1.64
N ARG A 224 18.91 9.60 2.15
CA ARG A 224 17.64 9.80 1.42
C ARG A 224 17.83 10.61 0.11
N ARG A 225 18.66 11.63 0.10
CA ARG A 225 18.90 12.48 -1.08
C ARG A 225 19.62 11.75 -2.23
N SER A 226 20.27 10.63 -1.96
CA SER A 226 20.94 9.81 -2.99
C SER A 226 19.96 8.93 -3.75
N ALA A 227 18.76 8.68 -3.19
CA ALA A 227 17.68 7.98 -3.85
C ALA A 227 16.80 8.92 -4.70
N GLY A 228 15.97 8.35 -5.58
CA GLY A 228 15.04 9.11 -6.40
C GLY A 228 13.93 9.79 -5.60
N LYS A 229 13.16 10.64 -6.27
CA LYS A 229 12.02 11.35 -5.66
C LYS A 229 10.95 10.38 -5.19
N THR A 230 10.29 10.71 -4.09
CA THR A 230 9.08 9.98 -3.67
C THR A 230 7.96 10.21 -4.69
N MET A 231 7.45 9.12 -5.27
CA MET A 231 6.36 9.19 -6.24
C MET A 231 5.03 9.61 -5.57
N PRO A 232 4.10 10.25 -6.30
CA PRO A 232 2.77 10.60 -5.79
C PRO A 232 2.00 9.39 -5.27
N PRO A 233 1.05 9.55 -4.34
CA PRO A 233 0.36 8.42 -3.71
C PRO A 233 -0.63 7.68 -4.63
N ASN A 234 -1.27 8.39 -5.57
CA ASN A 234 -2.36 7.86 -6.39
C ASN A 234 -1.99 6.61 -7.21
N GLY A 235 -0.72 6.47 -7.64
CA GLY A 235 -0.25 5.27 -8.34
C GLY A 235 -0.01 4.07 -7.42
N LEU A 236 0.03 4.25 -6.08
CA LEU A 236 0.32 3.20 -5.13
C LEU A 236 -0.96 2.49 -4.66
N THR A 237 -0.96 1.18 -4.70
CA THR A 237 -2.04 0.33 -4.20
C THR A 237 -1.49 -0.78 -3.32
N LEU A 238 -2.02 -0.94 -2.10
CA LEU A 238 -1.84 -2.14 -1.29
C LEU A 238 -2.64 -3.27 -1.94
N LEU A 239 -1.94 -4.19 -2.62
CA LEU A 239 -2.57 -5.25 -3.41
C LEU A 239 -3.13 -6.36 -2.51
N ARG A 240 -2.31 -6.84 -1.55
CA ARG A 240 -2.70 -7.92 -0.62
C ARG A 240 -1.84 -7.93 0.64
N VAL A 241 -2.37 -8.63 1.64
CA VAL A 241 -1.70 -8.97 2.91
C VAL A 241 -1.83 -10.47 3.12
N ASP A 242 -0.69 -11.16 3.25
CA ASP A 242 -0.64 -12.62 3.41
C ASP A 242 -0.35 -12.96 4.88
N TYR A 243 -1.00 -14.04 5.38
CA TYR A 243 -0.94 -14.50 6.78
C TYR A 243 -0.35 -15.91 6.92
N GLU A 244 -0.09 -16.57 5.80
CA GLU A 244 0.50 -17.91 5.70
C GLU A 244 1.93 -17.85 5.17
#